data_ffd5d223ecbe4090f725a269e0c87181
#
_entry.id   ffd5d223ecbe4090f725a269e0c87181
#
_cell.length_a   1.000
_cell.length_b   1.000
_cell.length_c   1.000
_cell.angle_alpha   90.00
_cell.angle_beta   90.00
_cell.angle_gamma   90.00
#
_symmetry.space_group_name_H-M   'P 1'
#
loop_
_entity.id
_entity.type
_entity.pdbx_description
1 polymer ?
#
loop_
_entity_poly.entity_id
_entity_poly.type
_entity_poly.pdbx_seq_one_letter_code
_entity_poly.pdbx_strand_id
1 'polypeptide(L)' 'MKIAVIDDERSARNELIYQILHTMPESEISEADSGSSALALMSENDFDILFVDIGLNDMEGTTLAAAARKLLPA' A
#
# COMPACT_ATOMS: atom_id res chain seq x y z
N MET A 1 -4.21 13.48 -2.50
CA MET A 1 -4.28 12.36 -1.55
C MET A 1 -3.17 11.36 -1.87
N LYS A 2 -2.43 10.94 -0.87
CA LYS A 2 -1.33 9.98 -1.03
C LYS A 2 -1.83 8.58 -0.68
N ILE A 3 -1.71 7.67 -1.63
CA ILE A 3 -2.24 6.30 -1.52
C ILE A 3 -1.13 5.30 -1.81
N ALA A 4 -0.99 4.30 -0.97
CA ALA A 4 -0.08 3.18 -1.21
C ALA A 4 -0.88 1.94 -1.55
N VAL A 5 -0.45 1.21 -2.58
CA VAL A 5 -1.04 -0.05 -3.01
C VAL A 5 -0.01 -1.15 -2.85
N ILE A 6 -0.31 -2.11 -2.00
CA ILE A 6 0.62 -3.16 -1.59
C ILE A 6 0.02 -4.51 -1.97
N ASP A 7 0.60 -5.13 -3.00
CA ASP A 7 0.16 -6.41 -3.53
C ASP A 7 1.34 -7.06 -4.24
N ASP A 8 1.58 -8.34 -3.98
CA ASP A 8 2.67 -9.09 -4.60
C ASP A 8 2.38 -9.52 -6.04
N GLU A 9 1.13 -9.44 -6.46
CA GLU A 9 0.73 -9.75 -7.82
C GLU A 9 0.62 -8.47 -8.65
N ARG A 10 1.46 -8.36 -9.67
CA ARG A 10 1.57 -7.15 -10.48
C ARG A 10 0.27 -6.79 -11.21
N SER A 11 -0.41 -7.78 -11.79
CA SER A 11 -1.65 -7.50 -12.54
C SER A 11 -2.78 -7.04 -11.63
N ALA A 12 -2.91 -7.62 -10.44
CA ALA A 12 -3.90 -7.20 -9.46
C ALA A 12 -3.60 -5.78 -8.97
N ARG A 13 -2.34 -5.48 -8.72
CA ARG A 13 -1.90 -4.16 -8.29
C ARG A 13 -2.19 -3.10 -9.35
N ASN A 14 -1.86 -3.38 -10.61
CA ASN A 14 -2.13 -2.47 -11.73
C ASN A 14 -3.62 -2.22 -11.92
N GLU A 15 -4.44 -3.25 -11.81
CA GLU A 15 -5.89 -3.12 -11.93
C GLU A 15 -6.46 -2.22 -10.83
N LEU A 16 -6.02 -2.40 -9.60
CA LEU A 16 -6.48 -1.57 -8.50
C LEU A 16 -6.05 -0.11 -8.68
N ILE A 17 -4.82 0.12 -9.09
CA ILE A 17 -4.31 1.46 -9.37
C ILE A 17 -5.13 2.14 -10.47
N TYR A 18 -5.46 1.41 -11.53
CA TYR A 18 -6.31 1.92 -12.59
C TYR A 18 -7.67 2.36 -12.04
N GLN A 19 -8.30 1.54 -11.20
CA GLN A 19 -9.58 1.86 -10.59
C GLN A 19 -9.48 3.10 -9.69
N ILE A 20 -8.43 3.19 -8.89
CA ILE A 20 -8.21 4.34 -8.00
C ILE A 20 -8.06 5.63 -8.82
N LEU A 21 -7.23 5.62 -9.85
CA LEU A 21 -6.99 6.80 -10.67
C LEU A 21 -8.20 7.19 -11.50
N HIS A 22 -9.05 6.23 -11.84
CA HIS A 22 -10.31 6.52 -12.54
C HIS A 22 -11.29 7.27 -11.62
N THR A 23 -11.29 6.92 -10.34
CA THR A 23 -12.19 7.51 -9.33
C THR A 23 -11.60 8.79 -8.73
N MET A 24 -10.30 8.80 -8.48
CA MET A 24 -9.57 9.90 -7.85
C MET A 24 -8.32 10.24 -8.68
N PRO A 25 -8.48 10.93 -9.83
CA PRO A 25 -7.38 11.11 -10.79
C PRO A 25 -6.21 11.96 -10.28
N GLU A 26 -6.41 12.71 -9.22
CA GLU A 26 -5.35 13.56 -8.63
C GLU A 26 -4.58 12.88 -7.51
N SER A 27 -4.84 11.60 -7.26
CA SER A 27 -4.14 10.85 -6.23
C SER A 27 -2.68 10.60 -6.61
N GLU A 28 -1.79 10.66 -5.61
CA GLU A 28 -0.41 10.22 -5.74
C GLU A 28 -0.33 8.77 -5.28
N ILE A 29 0.00 7.87 -6.21
CA ILE A 29 0.03 6.44 -5.97
C ILE A 29 1.47 5.97 -5.80
N SER A 30 1.73 5.25 -4.72
CA SER A 30 2.98 4.52 -4.52
C SER A 30 2.68 3.04 -4.45
N GLU A 31 3.60 2.21 -4.92
CA GLU A 31 3.42 0.77 -5.01
C GLU A 31 4.46 0.04 -4.19
N ALA A 32 4.06 -1.10 -3.63
CA ALA A 32 4.98 -2.04 -3.01
C ALA A 32 4.51 -3.46 -3.34
N ASP A 33 5.46 -4.36 -3.55
CA ASP A 33 5.18 -5.75 -3.92
C ASP A 33 5.44 -6.72 -2.76
N SER A 34 5.84 -6.22 -1.61
CA SER A 34 6.11 -7.03 -0.43
C SER A 34 5.85 -6.23 0.83
N GLY A 35 5.75 -6.92 1.95
CA GLY A 35 5.60 -6.28 3.26
C GLY A 35 6.83 -5.45 3.61
N SER A 36 8.04 -5.96 3.34
CA SER A 36 9.27 -5.23 3.64
C SER A 36 9.38 -3.94 2.84
N SER A 37 9.08 -3.97 1.53
CA SER A 37 9.13 -2.77 0.72
C SER A 37 8.02 -1.79 1.10
N ALA A 38 6.86 -2.29 1.54
CA ALA A 38 5.79 -1.46 2.04
C ALA A 38 6.19 -0.72 3.32
N LEU A 39 6.84 -1.41 4.26
CA LEU A 39 7.30 -0.79 5.49
C LEU A 39 8.36 0.28 5.22
N ALA A 40 9.29 0.01 4.32
CA ALA A 40 10.29 1.00 3.91
C ALA A 40 9.62 2.25 3.30
N LEU A 41 8.63 2.04 2.44
CA LEU A 41 7.87 3.11 1.81
C LEU A 41 7.13 3.96 2.87
N MET A 42 6.49 3.31 3.83
CA MET A 42 5.75 3.98 4.89
C MET A 42 6.64 4.73 5.87
N SER A 43 7.89 4.29 6.07
CA SER A 43 8.83 4.99 6.94
C SER A 43 9.32 6.31 6.34
N GLU A 44 9.25 6.46 5.02
CA GLU A 44 9.72 7.65 4.31
C GLU A 44 8.60 8.61 3.90
N ASN A 45 7.35 8.17 3.94
CA ASN A 45 6.21 8.93 3.44
C ASN A 45 5.00 8.78 4.36
N ASP A 46 4.19 9.82 4.41
CA ASP A 46 2.88 9.76 5.05
C ASP A 46 1.83 9.43 3.99
N PHE A 47 0.99 8.45 4.26
CA PHE A 47 -0.10 8.05 3.38
C PHE A 47 -1.46 8.30 4.02
N ASP A 48 -2.41 8.69 3.20
CA ASP A 48 -3.80 8.86 3.64
C ASP A 48 -4.57 7.54 3.62
N ILE A 49 -4.26 6.68 2.62
CA ILE A 49 -4.92 5.39 2.44
C ILE A 49 -3.88 4.33 2.10
N LEU A 50 -4.05 3.15 2.69
CA LEU A 50 -3.26 1.96 2.36
C LEU A 50 -4.20 0.86 1.87
N PHE A 51 -3.96 0.35 0.66
CA PHE A 51 -4.60 -0.86 0.17
C PHE A 51 -3.60 -2.00 0.28
N VAL A 52 -3.93 -3.00 1.09
CA VAL A 52 -3.00 -4.09 1.42
C VAL A 52 -3.62 -5.44 1.09
N ASP A 53 -2.93 -6.23 0.28
CA ASP A 53 -3.27 -7.63 0.07
C ASP A 53 -2.98 -8.43 1.34
N ILE A 54 -3.92 -9.26 1.77
CA ILE A 54 -3.79 -10.07 2.98
C ILE A 54 -2.71 -11.14 2.83
N GLY A 55 -2.55 -11.68 1.65
CA GLY A 55 -1.66 -12.82 1.37
C GLY A 55 -0.32 -12.45 0.75
N LEU A 56 0.42 -11.50 1.33
CA LEU A 56 1.75 -11.15 0.86
C LEU A 56 2.75 -12.30 1.08
N ASN A 57 3.73 -12.41 0.19
CA ASN A 57 4.72 -13.51 0.22
C ASN A 57 5.58 -13.51 1.48
N ASP A 58 5.97 -12.36 2.00
CA ASP A 58 6.89 -12.23 3.13
C ASP A 58 6.19 -11.98 4.46
N MET A 59 4.93 -11.58 4.45
CA MET A 59 4.14 -11.42 5.67
C MET A 59 2.66 -11.30 5.34
N GLU A 60 1.82 -11.54 6.34
CA GLU A 60 0.38 -11.34 6.16
C GLU A 60 0.02 -9.86 6.19
N GLY A 61 -0.99 -9.47 5.42
CA GLY A 61 -1.46 -8.09 5.37
C GLY A 61 -1.89 -7.56 6.74
N THR A 62 -2.43 -8.43 7.61
CA THR A 62 -2.80 -8.05 8.98
C THR A 62 -1.58 -7.69 9.82
N THR A 63 -0.47 -8.42 9.64
CA THR A 63 0.81 -8.12 10.30
C THR A 63 1.36 -6.78 9.82
N LEU A 64 1.30 -6.55 8.52
CA LEU A 64 1.74 -5.29 7.92
C LEU A 64 0.90 -4.12 8.44
N ALA A 65 -0.41 -4.28 8.51
CA ALA A 65 -1.32 -3.23 9.00
C ALA A 65 -1.01 -2.87 10.46
N ALA A 66 -0.71 -3.86 11.29
CA ALA A 66 -0.33 -3.63 12.68
C ALA A 66 1.00 -2.87 12.79
N ALA A 67 1.98 -3.19 11.94
CA ALA A 67 3.25 -2.48 11.89
C ALA A 67 3.05 -1.05 11.38
N ALA A 68 2.20 -0.85 10.39
CA ALA A 68 1.90 0.45 9.82
C ALA A 68 1.31 1.41 10.85
N ARG A 69 0.48 0.92 11.76
CA ARG A 69 -0.09 1.74 12.83
C ARG A 69 0.94 2.38 13.73
N LYS A 70 2.12 1.76 13.86
CA LYS A 70 3.21 2.31 14.65
C LYS A 70 3.98 3.40 13.94
N LEU A 71 3.92 3.42 12.61
CA LEU A 71 4.62 4.38 11.76
C LEU A 71 3.77 5.57 11.38
N LEU A 72 2.44 5.41 11.35
CA LEU A 72 1.53 6.48 10.96
C LEU A 72 1.17 7.33 12.18
N PRO A 73 1.01 8.65 12.02
CA PRO A 73 0.52 9.49 13.11
C PRO A 73 -0.90 9.07 13.49
N ALA A 74 -1.18 9.19 14.76
CA ALA A 74 -2.48 8.83 15.31
C ALA A 74 -3.62 9.69 14.71
#